data_692a843261c2c81244353c86124b30c5
#
_entry.id   692a843261c2c81244353c86124b30c5
#
_cell.length_a   1.000
_cell.length_b   1.000
_cell.length_c   1.000
_cell.angle_alpha   90.00
_cell.angle_beta   90.00
_cell.angle_gamma   90.00
#
_symmetry.space_group_name_H-M   'P 1'
#
loop_
_entity.id
_entity.type
_entity.pdbx_description
1 polymer ?
#
loop_
_entity_poly.entity_id
_entity_poly.type
_entity_poly.pdbx_seq_one_letter_code
_entity_poly.pdbx_strand_id
1 'polypeptide(L)'
;MSNFNKVKTFMETFGQEVKTKPSFSTDKINSLRYDLIKEELEEFKEAMENKDLLEVADALTDILYVTYGAGHAFGIDLDKCFEEVQSSNMSKLGEDGKPIYNESGKVMKGPKYFKPDLTKFVN
;
A
#
# COMPACT_ATOMS: atom_id res chain seq x y z
N MET A 1 0.33 17.26 4.93
CA MET A 1 -0.12 16.53 3.72
C MET A 1 0.47 15.13 3.74
N SER A 2 -0.37 14.11 3.58
CA SER A 2 0.08 12.72 3.55
C SER A 2 0.88 12.44 2.27
N ASN A 3 1.64 11.35 2.27
CA ASN A 3 2.35 10.91 1.07
C ASN A 3 1.37 10.58 -0.06
N PHE A 4 0.24 9.97 0.28
CA PHE A 4 -0.83 9.70 -0.68
C PHE A 4 -1.30 10.99 -1.37
N ASN A 5 -1.53 12.05 -0.60
CA ASN A 5 -1.95 13.35 -1.15
C ASN A 5 -0.85 14.05 -1.95
N LYS A 6 0.40 13.85 -1.60
CA LYS A 6 1.52 14.36 -2.42
C LYS A 6 1.53 13.74 -3.81
N VAL A 7 1.25 12.44 -3.90
CA VAL A 7 1.18 11.75 -5.18
C VAL A 7 -0.03 12.23 -5.99
N LYS A 8 -1.15 12.53 -5.33
CA LYS A 8 -2.29 13.16 -6.00
C LYS A 8 -1.88 14.47 -6.67
N THR A 9 -1.15 15.31 -5.96
CA THR A 9 -0.64 16.58 -6.49
C THR A 9 0.22 16.35 -7.73
N PHE A 10 1.11 15.37 -7.69
CA PHE A 10 1.92 15.01 -8.84
C PHE A 10 1.06 14.62 -10.03
N MET A 11 0.10 13.73 -9.82
CA MET A 11 -0.76 13.24 -10.90
C MET A 11 -1.58 14.38 -11.53
N GLU A 12 -2.14 15.25 -10.72
CA GLU A 12 -2.89 16.41 -11.21
C GLU A 12 -1.99 17.38 -11.98
N THR A 13 -0.79 17.62 -11.48
CA THR A 13 0.16 18.52 -12.14
C THR A 13 0.59 17.99 -13.51
N PHE A 14 0.77 16.69 -13.64
CA PHE A 14 1.25 16.07 -14.87
C PHE A 14 0.13 15.50 -15.75
N GLY A 15 -1.12 15.84 -15.46
CA GLY A 15 -2.25 15.51 -16.33
C GLY A 15 -2.71 14.06 -16.27
N GLN A 16 -2.43 13.36 -15.18
CA GLN A 16 -2.91 12.01 -14.98
C GLN A 16 -4.25 12.04 -14.26
N GLU A 17 -5.16 11.12 -14.62
CA GLU A 17 -6.49 11.10 -14.03
C GLU A 17 -6.44 10.64 -12.55
N VAL A 18 -7.08 11.44 -11.70
CA VAL A 18 -7.34 11.12 -10.29
C VAL A 18 -8.84 10.93 -10.15
N LYS A 19 -9.27 9.72 -9.85
CA LYS A 19 -10.70 9.44 -9.68
C LYS A 19 -11.20 9.91 -8.34
N THR A 20 -12.43 10.39 -8.31
CA THR A 20 -13.10 10.82 -7.07
C THR A 20 -13.98 9.75 -6.48
N LYS A 21 -14.27 8.69 -7.23
CA LYS A 21 -15.07 7.55 -6.79
C LYS A 21 -14.37 6.25 -7.16
N PRO A 22 -14.48 5.22 -6.32
CA PRO A 22 -13.86 3.93 -6.63
C PRO A 22 -14.45 3.31 -7.89
N SER A 23 -13.57 2.96 -8.82
CA SER A 23 -13.94 2.22 -10.02
C SER A 23 -12.68 1.72 -10.72
N PHE A 24 -12.82 0.70 -11.55
CA PHE A 24 -11.75 0.33 -12.45
C PHE A 24 -11.60 1.39 -13.53
N SER A 25 -10.40 1.56 -14.02
CA SER A 25 -10.13 2.42 -15.15
C SER A 25 -10.15 1.60 -16.44
N THR A 26 -9.60 2.14 -17.54
CA THR A 26 -9.45 1.39 -18.78
C THR A 26 -8.44 0.27 -18.61
N ASP A 27 -8.52 -0.77 -19.45
CA ASP A 27 -7.57 -1.88 -19.40
C ASP A 27 -6.13 -1.38 -19.53
N LYS A 28 -5.92 -0.37 -20.37
CA LYS A 28 -4.59 0.23 -20.56
C LYS A 28 -4.06 0.84 -19.26
N ILE A 29 -4.87 1.61 -18.57
CA ILE A 29 -4.47 2.25 -17.30
C ILE A 29 -4.30 1.21 -16.20
N ASN A 30 -5.20 0.25 -16.11
CA ASN A 30 -5.09 -0.83 -15.12
C ASN A 30 -3.78 -1.60 -15.31
N SER A 31 -3.45 -1.96 -16.53
CA SER A 31 -2.19 -2.65 -16.86
C SER A 31 -0.98 -1.78 -16.55
N LEU A 32 -1.05 -0.48 -16.87
CA LEU A 32 0.03 0.45 -16.55
C LEU A 32 0.33 0.48 -15.05
N ARG A 33 -0.71 0.56 -14.23
CA ARG A 33 -0.54 0.63 -12.78
C ARG A 33 0.08 -0.65 -12.23
N TYR A 34 -0.33 -1.80 -12.75
CA TYR A 34 0.30 -3.06 -12.40
C TYR A 34 1.77 -3.09 -12.82
N ASP A 35 2.05 -2.73 -14.07
CA ASP A 35 3.41 -2.77 -14.61
C ASP A 35 4.37 -1.85 -13.85
N LEU A 36 3.91 -0.66 -13.41
CA LEU A 36 4.73 0.26 -12.64
C LEU A 36 5.15 -0.36 -11.31
N ILE A 37 4.22 -1.02 -10.61
CA ILE A 37 4.53 -1.69 -9.34
C ILE A 37 5.50 -2.86 -9.57
N LYS A 38 5.25 -3.65 -10.60
CA LYS A 38 6.09 -4.79 -10.94
C LYS A 38 7.52 -4.36 -11.26
N GLU A 39 7.68 -3.31 -12.05
CA GLU A 39 8.99 -2.76 -12.42
C GLU A 39 9.79 -2.38 -11.16
N GLU A 40 9.16 -1.67 -10.22
CA GLU A 40 9.84 -1.26 -8.99
C GLU A 40 10.14 -2.46 -8.08
N LEU A 41 9.27 -3.46 -8.08
CA LEU A 41 9.51 -4.69 -7.34
C LEU A 41 10.75 -5.42 -7.87
N GLU A 42 10.90 -5.50 -9.20
CA GLU A 42 12.08 -6.13 -9.82
C GLU A 42 13.36 -5.33 -9.51
N GLU A 43 13.28 -3.99 -9.53
CA GLU A 43 14.41 -3.14 -9.15
C GLU A 43 14.83 -3.36 -7.69
N PHE A 44 13.85 -3.52 -6.81
CA PHE A 44 14.10 -3.82 -5.40
C PHE A 44 14.86 -5.15 -5.26
N LYS A 45 14.42 -6.18 -5.97
CA LYS A 45 15.07 -7.49 -5.95
C LYS A 45 16.52 -7.40 -6.42
N GLU A 46 16.75 -6.71 -7.53
CA GLU A 46 18.09 -6.51 -8.09
C GLU A 46 18.99 -5.75 -7.12
N ALA A 47 18.46 -4.68 -6.49
CA ALA A 47 19.21 -3.90 -5.51
C ALA A 47 19.65 -4.75 -4.31
N MET A 48 18.76 -5.64 -3.83
CA MET A 48 19.12 -6.56 -2.75
C MET A 48 20.21 -7.55 -3.18
N GLU A 49 20.09 -8.10 -4.38
CA GLU A 49 21.08 -9.05 -4.91
C GLU A 49 22.44 -8.39 -5.07
N ASN A 50 22.47 -7.11 -5.46
CA ASN A 50 23.70 -6.34 -5.61
C ASN A 50 24.19 -5.71 -4.30
N LYS A 51 23.46 -5.91 -3.19
CA LYS A 51 23.79 -5.36 -1.88
C LYS A 51 23.98 -3.83 -1.90
N ASP A 52 23.14 -3.15 -2.67
CA ASP A 52 23.18 -1.71 -2.87
C ASP A 52 22.05 -1.07 -2.07
N LEU A 53 22.38 -0.58 -0.86
CA LEU A 53 21.37 0.03 0.04
C LEU A 53 20.77 1.32 -0.52
N LEU A 54 21.53 2.10 -1.27
CA LEU A 54 20.98 3.32 -1.88
C LEU A 54 19.87 2.95 -2.88
N GLU A 55 20.13 1.97 -3.72
CA GLU A 55 19.14 1.50 -4.69
C GLU A 55 17.97 0.79 -4.02
N VAL A 56 18.18 0.12 -2.87
CA VAL A 56 17.09 -0.45 -2.07
C VAL A 56 16.17 0.68 -1.58
N ALA A 57 16.74 1.76 -1.05
CA ALA A 57 15.96 2.89 -0.58
C ALA A 57 15.15 3.53 -1.71
N ASP A 58 15.77 3.69 -2.88
CA ASP A 58 15.10 4.25 -4.05
C ASP A 58 13.96 3.37 -4.52
N ALA A 59 14.19 2.07 -4.66
CA ALA A 59 13.18 1.12 -5.12
C ALA A 59 11.99 1.03 -4.15
N LEU A 60 12.25 0.95 -2.84
CA LEU A 60 11.18 0.91 -1.86
C LEU A 60 10.34 2.20 -1.86
N THR A 61 11.01 3.34 -2.00
CA THR A 61 10.30 4.63 -2.09
C THR A 61 9.43 4.68 -3.34
N ASP A 62 9.95 4.21 -4.47
CA ASP A 62 9.20 4.18 -5.73
C ASP A 62 8.04 3.19 -5.67
N ILE A 63 8.18 2.07 -4.98
CA ILE A 63 7.07 1.13 -4.76
C ILE A 63 5.91 1.85 -4.05
N LEU A 64 6.22 2.62 -3.00
CA LEU A 64 5.20 3.41 -2.31
C LEU A 64 4.58 4.42 -3.26
N TYR A 65 5.40 5.12 -4.03
CA TYR A 65 4.95 6.18 -4.92
C TYR A 65 3.97 5.66 -5.97
N VAL A 66 4.33 4.59 -6.67
CA VAL A 66 3.47 4.02 -7.72
C VAL A 66 2.25 3.30 -7.15
N THR A 67 2.34 2.78 -5.93
CA THR A 67 1.19 2.18 -5.23
C THR A 67 0.16 3.25 -4.89
N TYR A 68 0.60 4.39 -4.35
CA TYR A 68 -0.29 5.53 -4.12
C TYR A 68 -0.93 6.01 -5.43
N GLY A 69 -0.14 6.04 -6.51
CA GLY A 69 -0.66 6.38 -7.83
C GLY A 69 -1.77 5.44 -8.28
N ALA A 70 -1.61 4.15 -8.05
CA ALA A 70 -2.66 3.17 -8.36
C ALA A 70 -3.93 3.45 -7.54
N GLY A 71 -3.78 3.80 -6.26
CA GLY A 71 -4.92 4.18 -5.42
C GLY A 71 -5.73 5.32 -6.04
N HIS A 72 -5.06 6.37 -6.51
CA HIS A 72 -5.74 7.49 -7.17
C HIS A 72 -6.37 7.09 -8.50
N ALA A 73 -5.70 6.23 -9.26
CA ALA A 73 -6.22 5.77 -10.55
C ALA A 73 -7.52 4.95 -10.38
N PHE A 74 -7.66 4.24 -9.27
CA PHE A 74 -8.87 3.47 -8.96
C PHE A 74 -9.86 4.23 -8.07
N GLY A 75 -9.53 5.44 -7.63
CA GLY A 75 -10.40 6.24 -6.76
C GLY A 75 -10.53 5.70 -5.34
N ILE A 76 -9.50 5.00 -4.86
CA ILE A 76 -9.49 4.39 -3.53
C ILE A 76 -8.64 5.26 -2.59
N ASP A 77 -9.22 5.65 -1.47
CA ASP A 77 -8.50 6.41 -0.44
C ASP A 77 -7.62 5.47 0.37
N LEU A 78 -6.36 5.35 -0.05
CA LEU A 78 -5.41 4.44 0.61
C LEU A 78 -5.02 4.90 2.01
N ASP A 79 -5.13 6.19 2.33
CA ASP A 79 -4.90 6.66 3.70
C ASP A 79 -5.92 6.03 4.65
N LYS A 80 -7.19 6.06 4.27
CA LYS A 80 -8.26 5.47 5.07
C LYS A 80 -8.17 3.96 5.12
N CYS A 81 -7.86 3.33 3.99
CA CYS A 81 -7.65 1.88 3.95
C CYS A 81 -6.51 1.47 4.88
N PHE A 82 -5.42 2.23 4.87
CA PHE A 82 -4.26 1.96 5.72
C PHE A 82 -4.62 2.06 7.21
N GLU A 83 -5.39 3.08 7.59
CA GLU A 83 -5.85 3.23 8.98
C GLU A 83 -6.68 2.03 9.43
N GLU A 84 -7.56 1.53 8.58
CA GLU A 84 -8.36 0.35 8.89
C GLU A 84 -7.47 -0.88 9.07
N VAL A 85 -6.52 -1.10 8.17
CA VAL A 85 -5.57 -2.21 8.25
C VAL A 85 -4.69 -2.07 9.50
N GLN A 86 -4.26 -0.84 9.83
CA GLN A 86 -3.47 -0.59 11.04
C GLN A 86 -4.26 -0.99 12.29
N SER A 87 -5.52 -0.57 12.38
CA SER A 87 -6.36 -0.94 13.53
C SER A 87 -6.53 -2.45 13.63
N SER A 88 -6.77 -3.11 12.50
CA SER A 88 -6.86 -4.57 12.45
C SER A 88 -5.57 -5.23 12.93
N ASN A 89 -4.43 -4.76 12.43
CA ASN A 89 -3.13 -5.32 12.81
C ASN A 89 -2.85 -5.16 14.30
N MET A 90 -3.16 -3.98 14.85
CA MET A 90 -2.96 -3.75 16.29
C MET A 90 -3.92 -4.56 17.15
N SER A 91 -5.07 -4.98 16.62
CA SER A 91 -6.01 -5.83 17.33
C SER A 91 -5.51 -7.27 17.52
N LYS A 92 -4.37 -7.61 16.94
CA LYS A 92 -3.74 -8.93 17.11
C LYS A 92 -3.12 -9.12 18.50
N LEU A 93 -2.97 -8.05 19.28
CA LEU A 93 -2.39 -8.15 20.63
C LEU A 93 -3.20 -9.11 21.52
N GLY A 94 -2.50 -9.74 22.48
CA GLY A 94 -3.14 -10.58 23.47
C GLY A 94 -3.93 -9.76 24.51
N GLU A 95 -4.63 -10.43 25.40
CA GLU A 95 -5.42 -9.78 26.47
C GLU A 95 -4.59 -8.88 27.37
N ASP A 96 -3.31 -9.25 27.56
CA ASP A 96 -2.37 -8.48 28.37
C ASP A 96 -1.77 -7.28 27.64
N GLY A 97 -2.22 -7.00 26.41
CA GLY A 97 -1.68 -5.93 25.57
C GLY A 97 -0.34 -6.24 24.94
N LYS A 98 0.10 -7.49 25.00
CA LYS A 98 1.40 -7.92 24.46
C LYS A 98 1.22 -8.79 23.22
N PRO A 99 2.23 -8.78 22.31
CA PRO A 99 2.18 -9.63 21.12
C PRO A 99 2.18 -11.12 21.47
N ILE A 100 1.53 -11.90 20.62
CA ILE A 100 1.55 -13.35 20.68
C ILE A 100 2.31 -13.83 19.44
N TYR A 101 3.29 -14.71 19.64
CA TYR A 101 4.09 -15.26 18.53
C TYR A 101 3.94 -16.78 18.47
N ASN A 102 4.04 -17.34 17.26
CA ASN A 102 4.15 -18.78 17.10
C ASN A 102 5.63 -19.21 17.21
N GLU A 103 5.90 -20.49 17.05
CA GLU A 103 7.26 -21.06 17.18
C GLU A 103 8.25 -20.46 16.18
N SER A 104 7.78 -20.01 15.00
CA SER A 104 8.65 -19.41 13.97
C SER A 104 8.76 -17.88 14.11
N GLY A 105 8.21 -17.29 15.18
CA GLY A 105 8.27 -15.86 15.42
C GLY A 105 7.22 -15.03 14.67
N LYS A 106 6.24 -15.68 14.06
CA LYS A 106 5.16 -14.98 13.35
C LYS A 106 4.15 -14.44 14.36
N VAL A 107 3.71 -13.19 14.17
CA VAL A 107 2.67 -12.57 14.98
C VAL A 107 1.35 -13.31 14.77
N MET A 108 0.75 -13.73 15.89
CA MET A 108 -0.52 -14.46 15.90
C MET A 108 -1.67 -13.52 16.27
N LYS A 109 -2.88 -13.95 15.97
CA LYS A 109 -4.10 -13.20 16.26
C LYS A 109 -4.52 -13.40 17.69
N GLY A 110 -4.71 -12.31 18.44
CA GLY A 110 -5.22 -12.35 19.81
C GLY A 110 -6.74 -12.47 19.84
N PRO A 111 -7.30 -12.52 21.08
CA PRO A 111 -8.74 -12.79 21.24
C PRO A 111 -9.64 -11.66 20.75
N LYS A 112 -9.14 -10.44 20.64
CA LYS A 112 -9.93 -9.29 20.17
C LYS A 112 -9.66 -8.94 18.70
N TYR A 113 -8.96 -9.81 17.98
CA TYR A 113 -8.66 -9.58 16.58
C TYR A 113 -9.92 -9.43 15.76
N PHE A 114 -9.92 -8.44 14.86
CA PHE A 114 -10.94 -8.29 13.84
C PHE A 114 -10.28 -8.15 12.46
N LYS A 115 -10.93 -8.70 11.43
CA LYS A 115 -10.49 -8.55 10.05
C LYS A 115 -10.66 -7.10 9.60
N PRO A 116 -9.76 -6.57 8.77
CA PRO A 116 -9.99 -5.25 8.19
C PRO A 116 -11.20 -5.31 7.25
N ASP A 117 -12.06 -4.30 7.31
CA ASP A 117 -13.21 -4.17 6.42
C ASP A 117 -13.01 -2.92 5.55
N LEU A 118 -12.66 -3.14 4.30
CA LEU A 118 -12.43 -2.05 3.35
C LEU A 118 -13.63 -1.77 2.46
N THR A 119 -14.76 -2.45 2.69
CA THR A 119 -15.95 -2.35 1.85
C THR A 119 -16.42 -0.91 1.67
N LYS A 120 -16.46 -0.13 2.76
CA LYS A 120 -16.92 1.27 2.72
C LYS A 120 -16.02 2.20 1.91
N PHE A 121 -14.79 1.77 1.61
CA PHE A 121 -13.84 2.61 0.85
C PHE A 121 -13.85 2.29 -0.65
N VAL A 122 -14.60 1.29 -1.07
CA VAL A 122 -14.65 0.86 -2.47
C VAL A 122 -16.06 0.90 -3.07
N ASN A 123 -17.02 1.42 -2.30
CA ASN A 123 -18.41 1.58 -2.75
C ASN A 123 -18.67 2.96 -3.32
#